data_b971ff0b4e15408215c46c2102a39450
#
_entry.id   b971ff0b4e15408215c46c2102a39450
#
_cell.length_a   1.000
_cell.length_b   1.000
_cell.length_c   1.000
_cell.angle_alpha   90.00
_cell.angle_beta   90.00
_cell.angle_gamma   90.00
#
_symmetry.space_group_name_H-M   'P 1'
#
loop_
_entity.id
_entity.type
_entity.pdbx_description
1 polymer ?
#
loop_
_entity_poly.entity_id
_entity_poly.type
_entity_poly.pdbx_seq_one_letter_code
_entity_poly.pdbx_strand_id
1 'polypeptide(L)'
;MQEPVLVVGGGLVTDVAGFACAAYRRNTNFIRIPTTVIGLIDASVSIKVAVNYGETKNRLGAYHAPIHTFLDFTFLRTLPEAQIRNGFAELIKISSCAHLDTFNRLDKYCEQLIEKSFGRGDGSSKELIEAADLINREGIHEMLKLETPNLHEIGLDRVIAYGHTWSPIHELVPETPLRHGHAISIDMAYSATLANSRKLLSDEEHRRILKLFSRAGLSMDHHQFDEEILVKATAAILKTRDGLLRAAVPSPIGSCVFLNDVSEKEMVAALHRHKEIMKEYPRNGEGLDAYVDSSDTGYTENAKSTEEKLVEEAAAKAGTVDGVQKNGIKQNGLNTNGNGVKTNGNGVHGNGVNGHANGNGVNGKAVHA
;
A
#
# COMPACT_ATOMS: atom_id res chain seq x y z
N MET A 1 -8.82 32.67 1.52
CA MET A 1 -8.05 31.45 1.14
C MET A 1 -8.08 30.58 2.38
N GLN A 2 -8.59 29.35 2.28
CA GLN A 2 -8.59 28.45 3.45
C GLN A 2 -7.15 27.93 3.63
N GLU A 3 -6.67 27.92 4.87
CA GLU A 3 -5.37 27.33 5.19
C GLU A 3 -5.36 25.85 4.81
N PRO A 4 -4.32 25.35 4.14
CA PRO A 4 -4.23 23.95 3.77
C PRO A 4 -3.92 23.08 5.01
N VAL A 5 -4.39 21.84 4.99
CA VAL A 5 -4.01 20.83 5.98
C VAL A 5 -2.57 20.38 5.69
N LEU A 6 -1.69 20.40 6.70
CA LEU A 6 -0.34 19.88 6.60
C LEU A 6 -0.33 18.39 6.96
N VAL A 7 0.10 17.55 6.02
CA VAL A 7 0.12 16.09 6.14
C VAL A 7 1.57 15.60 6.14
N VAL A 8 2.06 15.22 7.31
CA VAL A 8 3.45 14.78 7.52
C VAL A 8 3.43 13.31 7.98
N GLY A 9 3.97 12.40 7.19
CA GLY A 9 4.01 10.98 7.56
C GLY A 9 4.27 10.04 6.38
N GLY A 10 4.15 8.75 6.64
CA GLY A 10 4.24 7.69 5.64
C GLY A 10 2.92 7.48 4.87
N GLY A 11 2.84 6.39 4.11
CA GLY A 11 1.70 6.06 3.25
C GLY A 11 0.36 6.07 3.98
N LEU A 12 0.27 5.46 5.16
CA LEU A 12 -0.95 5.45 5.97
C LEU A 12 -1.46 6.87 6.26
N VAL A 13 -0.57 7.75 6.72
CA VAL A 13 -0.93 9.14 7.06
C VAL A 13 -1.35 9.91 5.82
N THR A 14 -0.61 9.75 4.71
CA THR A 14 -0.89 10.46 3.46
C THR A 14 -2.21 10.02 2.83
N ASP A 15 -2.53 8.74 2.89
CA ASP A 15 -3.78 8.19 2.37
C ASP A 15 -4.99 8.60 3.20
N VAL A 16 -4.92 8.39 4.52
CA VAL A 16 -6.03 8.73 5.43
C VAL A 16 -6.32 10.23 5.43
N ALA A 17 -5.28 11.06 5.59
CA ALA A 17 -5.45 12.51 5.62
C ALA A 17 -5.85 13.07 4.25
N GLY A 18 -5.27 12.54 3.15
CA GLY A 18 -5.65 12.92 1.80
C GLY A 18 -7.10 12.57 1.49
N PHE A 19 -7.56 11.36 1.87
CA PHE A 19 -8.94 10.97 1.71
C PHE A 19 -9.90 11.80 2.58
N ALA A 20 -9.52 12.09 3.84
CA ALA A 20 -10.28 13.00 4.70
C ALA A 20 -10.42 14.40 4.08
N CYS A 21 -9.35 14.93 3.49
CA CYS A 21 -9.36 16.21 2.75
C CYS A 21 -10.26 16.15 1.50
N ALA A 22 -10.23 15.03 0.77
CA ALA A 22 -11.12 14.82 -0.38
C ALA A 22 -12.60 14.77 0.03
N ALA A 23 -12.92 14.10 1.15
CA ALA A 23 -14.26 13.92 1.64
C ALA A 23 -14.80 15.17 2.35
N TYR A 24 -13.99 15.85 3.17
CA TYR A 24 -14.39 17.04 3.90
C TYR A 24 -14.63 18.21 2.95
N ARG A 25 -15.85 18.70 2.88
CA ARG A 25 -16.30 19.78 1.99
C ARG A 25 -15.93 19.54 0.52
N ARG A 26 -15.70 18.28 0.12
CA ARG A 26 -15.43 17.78 -1.26
C ARG A 26 -14.10 18.15 -1.88
N ASN A 27 -13.34 19.09 -1.32
CA ASN A 27 -12.06 19.53 -1.89
C ASN A 27 -11.31 20.43 -0.91
N THR A 28 -10.85 19.86 0.21
CA THR A 28 -10.00 20.59 1.15
C THR A 28 -8.56 20.54 0.68
N ASN A 29 -7.92 21.69 0.57
CA ASN A 29 -6.51 21.78 0.21
C ASN A 29 -5.61 21.13 1.27
N PHE A 30 -4.60 20.40 0.84
CA PHE A 30 -3.57 19.88 1.72
C PHE A 30 -2.17 19.96 1.11
N ILE A 31 -1.18 19.95 1.97
CA ILE A 31 0.25 19.90 1.62
C ILE A 31 0.78 18.60 2.16
N ARG A 32 1.52 17.85 1.34
CA ARG A 32 2.07 16.54 1.68
C ARG A 32 3.57 16.64 1.95
N ILE A 33 4.02 16.05 3.06
CA ILE A 33 5.44 15.88 3.42
C ILE A 33 5.64 14.41 3.77
N PRO A 34 5.98 13.56 2.78
CA PRO A 34 6.18 12.13 3.02
C PRO A 34 7.49 11.87 3.77
N THR A 35 7.46 10.90 4.70
CA THR A 35 8.60 10.58 5.58
C THR A 35 9.13 9.16 5.43
N THR A 36 8.57 8.36 4.50
CA THR A 36 9.02 6.99 4.21
C THR A 36 9.48 6.87 2.77
N VAL A 37 10.25 5.82 2.43
CA VAL A 37 10.68 5.59 1.04
C VAL A 37 9.47 5.47 0.12
N ILE A 38 8.47 4.64 0.44
CA ILE A 38 7.22 4.51 -0.36
C ILE A 38 6.53 5.87 -0.48
N GLY A 39 6.43 6.61 0.63
CA GLY A 39 5.86 7.94 0.62
C GLY A 39 6.55 8.88 -0.35
N LEU A 40 7.88 8.88 -0.37
CA LEU A 40 8.69 9.80 -1.18
C LEU A 40 8.66 9.47 -2.68
N ILE A 41 8.63 8.17 -3.05
CA ILE A 41 8.81 7.76 -4.46
C ILE A 41 7.52 7.32 -5.15
N ASP A 42 6.49 6.91 -4.42
CA ASP A 42 5.23 6.39 -4.96
C ASP A 42 4.04 7.23 -4.47
N ALA A 43 3.64 7.10 -3.19
CA ALA A 43 2.43 7.73 -2.69
C ALA A 43 2.41 9.26 -2.82
N SER A 44 3.57 9.94 -2.79
CA SER A 44 3.64 11.39 -2.92
C SER A 44 3.54 11.90 -4.36
N VAL A 45 3.81 11.07 -5.34
CA VAL A 45 3.71 11.42 -6.77
C VAL A 45 2.35 11.08 -7.34
N SER A 46 1.61 10.20 -6.65
CA SER A 46 0.24 9.81 -6.99
C SER A 46 -0.79 10.80 -6.44
N ILE A 47 -1.93 10.91 -7.13
CA ILE A 47 -3.12 11.63 -6.63
C ILE A 47 -4.14 10.70 -5.99
N LYS A 48 -3.82 9.42 -5.87
CA LYS A 48 -4.69 8.41 -5.25
C LYS A 48 -4.62 8.53 -3.73
N VAL A 49 -5.77 8.59 -3.08
CA VAL A 49 -5.92 8.59 -1.62
C VAL A 49 -7.07 7.66 -1.25
N ALA A 50 -6.86 6.74 -0.31
CA ALA A 50 -7.85 5.72 0.00
C ALA A 50 -7.69 5.15 1.41
N VAL A 51 -8.75 4.49 1.87
CA VAL A 51 -8.76 3.70 3.11
C VAL A 51 -9.36 2.32 2.85
N ASN A 52 -8.91 1.35 3.63
CA ASN A 52 -9.47 0.01 3.61
C ASN A 52 -10.86 0.01 4.23
N TYR A 53 -11.73 -0.88 3.78
CA TYR A 53 -13.03 -1.10 4.37
C TYR A 53 -13.35 -2.60 4.39
N GLY A 54 -13.57 -3.14 5.58
CA GLY A 54 -13.64 -4.59 5.81
C GLY A 54 -12.34 -5.25 5.35
N GLU A 55 -12.46 -6.36 4.65
CA GLU A 55 -11.32 -7.12 4.10
C GLU A 55 -10.85 -6.60 2.72
N THR A 56 -11.35 -5.45 2.28
CA THR A 56 -11.04 -4.93 0.94
C THR A 56 -10.10 -3.73 1.03
N LYS A 57 -8.92 -3.85 0.41
CA LYS A 57 -7.92 -2.79 0.31
C LYS A 57 -8.42 -1.65 -0.57
N ASN A 58 -8.18 -0.40 -0.14
CA ASN A 58 -8.47 0.84 -0.88
C ASN A 58 -9.93 0.96 -1.38
N ARG A 59 -10.89 0.46 -0.59
CA ARG A 59 -12.30 0.39 -1.00
C ARG A 59 -12.98 1.76 -1.05
N LEU A 60 -12.58 2.66 -0.18
CA LEU A 60 -13.09 4.02 -0.12
C LEU A 60 -11.95 4.97 -0.45
N GLY A 61 -12.06 5.73 -1.52
CA GLY A 61 -10.99 6.59 -1.97
C GLY A 61 -11.44 7.66 -2.95
N ALA A 62 -10.49 8.49 -3.33
CA ALA A 62 -10.65 9.56 -4.30
C ALA A 62 -9.34 9.80 -5.08
N TYR A 63 -9.46 10.44 -6.22
CA TYR A 63 -8.34 11.09 -6.90
C TYR A 63 -8.30 12.55 -6.44
N HIS A 64 -7.39 12.86 -5.51
CA HIS A 64 -7.28 14.18 -4.89
C HIS A 64 -5.83 14.61 -4.72
N ALA A 65 -5.41 15.57 -5.53
CA ALA A 65 -4.03 16.04 -5.53
C ALA A 65 -3.75 17.00 -4.37
N PRO A 66 -2.59 16.90 -3.70
CA PRO A 66 -2.10 17.95 -2.82
C PRO A 66 -1.79 19.22 -3.64
N ILE A 67 -1.90 20.40 -3.02
CA ILE A 67 -1.49 21.65 -3.67
C ILE A 67 0.03 21.77 -3.77
N HIS A 68 0.76 21.15 -2.82
CA HIS A 68 2.22 21.01 -2.84
C HIS A 68 2.62 19.68 -2.21
N THR A 69 3.75 19.12 -2.70
CA THR A 69 4.45 18.01 -2.07
C THR A 69 5.89 18.43 -1.82
N PHE A 70 6.34 18.37 -0.57
CA PHE A 70 7.73 18.65 -0.20
C PHE A 70 8.47 17.33 0.06
N LEU A 71 9.51 17.07 -0.71
CA LEU A 71 10.31 15.86 -0.64
C LEU A 71 11.59 16.16 0.14
N ASP A 72 11.65 15.72 1.39
CA ASP A 72 12.84 15.81 2.24
C ASP A 72 13.35 14.42 2.57
N PHE A 73 14.43 14.01 1.91
CA PHE A 73 15.04 12.70 2.10
C PHE A 73 15.78 12.56 3.44
N THR A 74 15.94 13.63 4.22
CA THR A 74 16.58 13.56 5.54
C THR A 74 15.75 12.75 6.53
N PHE A 75 14.43 12.64 6.35
CA PHE A 75 13.58 11.77 7.15
C PHE A 75 13.98 10.30 7.11
N LEU A 76 14.63 9.86 6.04
CA LEU A 76 15.08 8.46 5.92
C LEU A 76 16.14 8.09 6.96
N ARG A 77 16.85 9.09 7.55
CA ARG A 77 17.86 8.86 8.58
C ARG A 77 17.32 8.14 9.82
N THR A 78 16.09 8.41 10.19
CA THR A 78 15.44 7.86 11.38
C THR A 78 14.42 6.77 11.05
N LEU A 79 14.25 6.44 9.76
CA LEU A 79 13.32 5.43 9.33
C LEU A 79 13.85 4.03 9.69
N PRO A 80 13.06 3.16 10.32
CA PRO A 80 13.45 1.78 10.60
C PRO A 80 13.88 1.03 9.34
N GLU A 81 14.87 0.14 9.45
CA GLU A 81 15.40 -0.62 8.30
C GLU A 81 14.33 -1.46 7.60
N ALA A 82 13.37 -2.01 8.37
CA ALA A 82 12.22 -2.72 7.82
C ALA A 82 11.40 -1.84 6.86
N GLN A 83 11.23 -0.55 7.18
CA GLN A 83 10.52 0.41 6.32
C GLN A 83 11.38 0.87 5.14
N ILE A 84 12.70 0.89 5.29
CA ILE A 84 13.62 1.10 4.16
C ILE A 84 13.47 -0.05 3.14
N ARG A 85 13.49 -1.34 3.60
CA ARG A 85 13.24 -2.52 2.75
C ARG A 85 11.87 -2.45 2.08
N ASN A 86 10.85 -2.12 2.86
CA ASN A 86 9.48 -2.00 2.37
C ASN A 86 9.41 -1.08 1.14
N GLY A 87 10.04 0.11 1.21
CA GLY A 87 10.08 1.04 0.08
C GLY A 87 11.06 0.65 -1.02
N PHE A 88 12.11 -0.12 -0.71
CA PHE A 88 13.07 -0.61 -1.70
C PHE A 88 12.41 -1.49 -2.76
N ALA A 89 11.36 -2.25 -2.38
CA ALA A 89 10.57 -3.06 -3.30
C ALA A 89 9.91 -2.22 -4.41
N GLU A 90 9.42 -1.03 -4.09
CA GLU A 90 8.82 -0.13 -5.07
C GLU A 90 9.84 0.41 -6.08
N LEU A 91 11.06 0.70 -5.64
CA LEU A 91 12.15 1.09 -6.55
C LEU A 91 12.53 -0.06 -7.48
N ILE A 92 12.56 -1.30 -6.99
CA ILE A 92 12.77 -2.48 -7.84
C ILE A 92 11.62 -2.62 -8.85
N LYS A 93 10.37 -2.43 -8.42
CA LYS A 93 9.18 -2.45 -9.28
C LYS A 93 9.34 -1.51 -10.48
N ILE A 94 9.57 -0.24 -10.19
CA ILE A 94 9.69 0.80 -11.21
C ILE A 94 10.87 0.52 -12.14
N SER A 95 12.03 0.23 -11.57
CA SER A 95 13.27 0.08 -12.34
C SER A 95 13.28 -1.18 -13.20
N SER A 96 12.72 -2.28 -12.72
CA SER A 96 12.63 -3.53 -13.49
C SER A 96 11.80 -3.39 -14.76
N CYS A 97 10.78 -2.52 -14.74
CA CYS A 97 9.84 -2.36 -15.85
C CYS A 97 10.02 -1.07 -16.65
N ALA A 98 10.81 -0.09 -16.19
CA ALA A 98 10.90 1.21 -16.84
C ALA A 98 12.31 1.81 -16.93
N HIS A 99 13.29 1.41 -16.08
CA HIS A 99 14.57 2.13 -16.03
C HIS A 99 15.77 1.25 -15.63
N LEU A 100 16.41 0.63 -16.60
CA LEU A 100 17.55 -0.30 -16.41
C LEU A 100 18.70 0.30 -15.59
N ASP A 101 19.05 1.58 -15.81
CA ASP A 101 20.15 2.21 -15.09
C ASP A 101 19.89 2.33 -13.60
N THR A 102 18.65 2.63 -13.20
CA THR A 102 18.24 2.61 -11.78
C THR A 102 18.30 1.20 -11.22
N PHE A 103 17.83 0.19 -11.96
CA PHE A 103 17.98 -1.21 -11.55
C PHE A 103 19.44 -1.58 -11.31
N ASN A 104 20.33 -1.23 -12.22
CA ASN A 104 21.78 -1.50 -12.07
C ASN A 104 22.40 -0.82 -10.85
N ARG A 105 21.95 0.41 -10.51
CA ARG A 105 22.39 1.10 -9.29
C ARG A 105 21.86 0.46 -8.02
N LEU A 106 20.58 0.07 -8.01
CA LEU A 106 19.98 -0.69 -6.90
C LEU A 106 20.71 -2.01 -6.67
N ASP A 107 21.03 -2.73 -7.75
CA ASP A 107 21.80 -3.98 -7.70
C ASP A 107 23.22 -3.75 -7.17
N LYS A 108 23.90 -2.69 -7.60
CA LYS A 108 25.27 -2.37 -7.16
C LYS A 108 25.35 -1.98 -5.68
N TYR A 109 24.42 -1.17 -5.20
CA TYR A 109 24.48 -0.56 -3.87
C TYR A 109 23.47 -1.14 -2.87
N CYS A 110 22.82 -2.26 -3.17
CA CYS A 110 21.68 -2.83 -2.46
C CYS A 110 21.81 -2.78 -0.93
N GLU A 111 22.79 -3.47 -0.39
CA GLU A 111 22.99 -3.60 1.06
C GLU A 111 23.31 -2.23 1.70
N GLN A 112 24.18 -1.45 1.06
CA GLN A 112 24.58 -0.13 1.55
C GLN A 112 23.42 0.86 1.59
N LEU A 113 22.51 0.81 0.59
CA LEU A 113 21.31 1.64 0.56
C LEU A 113 20.38 1.34 1.73
N ILE A 114 20.26 0.07 2.08
CA ILE A 114 19.42 -0.37 3.20
C ILE A 114 20.09 0.00 4.53
N GLU A 115 21.31 -0.48 4.77
CA GLU A 115 22.03 -0.27 6.03
C GLU A 115 22.33 1.20 6.36
N LYS A 116 22.47 2.03 5.34
CA LYS A 116 22.79 3.46 5.45
C LYS A 116 21.58 4.36 5.12
N SER A 117 20.37 3.83 5.20
CA SER A 117 19.13 4.60 5.02
C SER A 117 19.17 5.50 3.78
N PHE A 118 19.47 4.92 2.63
CA PHE A 118 19.67 5.65 1.36
C PHE A 118 20.69 6.78 1.47
N GLY A 119 21.85 6.48 2.07
CA GLY A 119 22.95 7.44 2.22
C GLY A 119 22.69 8.53 3.27
N ARG A 120 21.63 8.44 4.08
CA ARG A 120 21.32 9.39 5.15
C ARG A 120 21.82 8.91 6.52
N GLY A 121 22.25 7.64 6.63
CA GLY A 121 22.86 7.10 7.84
C GLY A 121 24.27 7.61 8.07
N ASP A 122 24.71 7.57 9.33
CA ASP A 122 26.04 8.03 9.72
C ASP A 122 27.16 7.21 9.02
N GLY A 123 28.20 7.92 8.57
CA GLY A 123 29.32 7.31 7.87
C GLY A 123 29.05 6.92 6.41
N SER A 124 27.97 7.41 5.81
CA SER A 124 27.71 7.25 4.39
C SER A 124 28.79 7.93 3.54
N SER A 125 29.31 7.22 2.54
CA SER A 125 30.27 7.79 1.59
C SER A 125 29.58 8.77 0.65
N LYS A 126 30.35 9.72 0.11
CA LYS A 126 29.84 10.67 -0.88
C LYS A 126 29.26 9.95 -2.12
N GLU A 127 29.94 8.89 -2.57
CA GLU A 127 29.49 8.07 -3.71
C GLU A 127 28.12 7.44 -3.45
N LEU A 128 27.89 6.90 -2.22
CA LEU A 128 26.62 6.31 -1.84
C LEU A 128 25.51 7.37 -1.79
N ILE A 129 25.79 8.55 -1.25
CA ILE A 129 24.82 9.65 -1.18
C ILE A 129 24.40 10.08 -2.59
N GLU A 130 25.39 10.29 -3.48
CA GLU A 130 25.13 10.66 -4.88
C GLU A 130 24.32 9.58 -5.64
N ALA A 131 24.65 8.29 -5.41
CA ALA A 131 23.92 7.18 -5.99
C ALA A 131 22.47 7.10 -5.47
N ALA A 132 22.25 7.29 -4.16
CA ALA A 132 20.93 7.30 -3.55
C ALA A 132 20.07 8.47 -4.04
N ASP A 133 20.64 9.67 -4.14
CA ASP A 133 19.97 10.86 -4.66
C ASP A 133 19.53 10.65 -6.12
N LEU A 134 20.40 10.03 -6.91
CA LEU A 134 20.10 9.73 -8.30
C LEU A 134 18.99 8.67 -8.42
N ILE A 135 19.06 7.59 -7.63
CA ILE A 135 18.04 6.54 -7.59
C ILE A 135 16.67 7.14 -7.22
N ASN A 136 16.62 7.94 -6.17
CA ASN A 136 15.37 8.57 -5.73
C ASN A 136 14.80 9.51 -6.78
N ARG A 137 15.65 10.36 -7.38
CA ARG A 137 15.24 11.30 -8.42
C ARG A 137 14.70 10.58 -9.65
N GLU A 138 15.41 9.56 -10.15
CA GLU A 138 14.99 8.80 -11.33
C GLU A 138 13.74 7.96 -11.02
N GLY A 139 13.64 7.36 -9.82
CA GLY A 139 12.43 6.66 -9.38
C GLY A 139 11.20 7.55 -9.40
N ILE A 140 11.29 8.76 -8.83
CA ILE A 140 10.20 9.75 -8.85
C ILE A 140 9.89 10.22 -10.29
N HIS A 141 10.92 10.49 -11.09
CA HIS A 141 10.74 10.92 -12.47
C HIS A 141 10.03 9.86 -13.32
N GLU A 142 10.43 8.59 -13.23
CA GLU A 142 9.76 7.51 -13.95
C GLU A 142 8.32 7.28 -13.46
N MET A 143 8.06 7.38 -12.15
CA MET A 143 6.69 7.34 -11.63
C MET A 143 5.82 8.46 -12.20
N LEU A 144 6.29 9.71 -12.18
CA LEU A 144 5.57 10.84 -12.75
C LEU A 144 5.32 10.65 -14.24
N LYS A 145 6.31 10.17 -14.98
CA LYS A 145 6.21 9.90 -16.43
C LYS A 145 5.15 8.83 -16.73
N LEU A 146 5.04 7.81 -15.88
CA LEU A 146 4.08 6.72 -16.04
C LEU A 146 2.67 7.09 -15.57
N GLU A 147 2.53 7.84 -14.47
CA GLU A 147 1.23 8.19 -13.90
C GLU A 147 0.59 9.44 -14.53
N THR A 148 1.37 10.46 -14.87
CA THR A 148 0.82 11.74 -15.37
C THR A 148 -0.11 11.58 -16.59
N PRO A 149 0.18 10.73 -17.58
CA PRO A 149 -0.72 10.52 -18.70
C PRO A 149 -2.01 9.79 -18.34
N ASN A 150 -2.08 9.15 -17.16
CA ASN A 150 -3.17 8.27 -16.73
C ASN A 150 -3.56 8.47 -15.27
N LEU A 151 -3.58 9.71 -14.78
CA LEU A 151 -3.81 10.08 -13.37
C LEU A 151 -5.08 9.46 -12.75
N HIS A 152 -6.12 9.27 -13.55
CA HIS A 152 -7.39 8.68 -13.10
C HIS A 152 -7.49 7.18 -13.44
N GLU A 153 -6.39 6.55 -13.84
CA GLU A 153 -6.29 5.12 -14.16
C GLU A 153 -7.35 4.60 -15.14
N ILE A 154 -7.74 5.42 -16.12
CA ILE A 154 -8.67 5.04 -17.20
C ILE A 154 -8.04 3.98 -18.09
N GLY A 155 -6.75 4.14 -18.42
CA GLY A 155 -5.95 3.11 -19.09
C GLY A 155 -5.58 2.01 -18.09
N LEU A 156 -5.94 0.77 -18.40
CA LEU A 156 -5.77 -0.37 -17.48
C LEU A 156 -4.43 -1.09 -17.64
N ASP A 157 -3.70 -0.87 -18.73
CA ASP A 157 -2.33 -1.37 -18.93
C ASP A 157 -1.37 -0.42 -18.19
N ARG A 158 -0.99 -0.80 -16.98
CA ARG A 158 -0.20 0.06 -16.09
C ARG A 158 1.12 -0.62 -15.75
N VAL A 159 2.22 -0.03 -16.21
CA VAL A 159 3.60 -0.50 -15.91
C VAL A 159 3.82 -0.59 -14.39
N ILE A 160 3.30 0.38 -13.65
CA ILE A 160 3.37 0.42 -12.19
C ILE A 160 2.57 -0.71 -11.50
N ALA A 161 1.79 -1.50 -12.24
CA ALA A 161 1.08 -2.67 -11.71
C ALA A 161 1.95 -3.93 -11.62
N TYR A 162 3.22 -3.92 -12.01
CA TYR A 162 4.15 -5.02 -11.74
C TYR A 162 4.20 -5.30 -10.23
N GLY A 163 4.03 -6.55 -9.83
CA GLY A 163 3.91 -6.92 -8.43
C GLY A 163 2.55 -6.62 -7.77
N HIS A 164 1.57 -6.12 -8.52
CA HIS A 164 0.22 -5.81 -8.03
C HIS A 164 -0.86 -6.62 -8.75
N THR A 165 -0.52 -7.80 -9.23
CA THR A 165 -1.47 -8.72 -9.87
C THR A 165 -2.13 -9.61 -8.85
N TRP A 166 -1.37 -10.33 -8.05
CA TRP A 166 -1.87 -11.26 -7.03
C TRP A 166 -1.68 -10.75 -5.60
N SER A 167 -0.71 -9.88 -5.37
CA SER A 167 -0.38 -9.32 -4.06
C SER A 167 -1.54 -8.60 -3.35
N PRO A 168 -2.46 -7.88 -4.02
CA PRO A 168 -3.52 -7.17 -3.30
C PRO A 168 -4.45 -8.07 -2.47
N ILE A 169 -4.60 -9.34 -2.87
CA ILE A 169 -5.31 -10.34 -2.08
C ILE A 169 -4.37 -11.01 -1.08
N HIS A 170 -3.18 -11.43 -1.53
CA HIS A 170 -2.25 -12.14 -0.68
C HIS A 170 -1.76 -11.32 0.53
N GLU A 171 -1.58 -10.01 0.40
CA GLU A 171 -1.10 -9.11 1.45
C GLU A 171 -1.90 -9.21 2.75
N LEU A 172 -3.21 -9.46 2.66
CA LEU A 172 -4.14 -9.49 3.80
C LEU A 172 -4.53 -10.91 4.24
N VAL A 173 -4.02 -11.96 3.60
CA VAL A 173 -4.36 -13.36 3.93
C VAL A 173 -3.72 -13.84 5.24
N PRO A 174 -2.45 -13.54 5.57
CA PRO A 174 -1.89 -13.91 6.86
C PRO A 174 -2.62 -13.21 8.01
N GLU A 175 -2.72 -13.89 9.18
CA GLU A 175 -3.31 -13.31 10.40
C GLU A 175 -2.68 -11.96 10.76
N THR A 176 -1.35 -11.88 10.69
CA THR A 176 -0.63 -10.60 10.68
C THR A 176 -0.33 -10.25 9.23
N PRO A 177 -0.88 -9.15 8.69
CA PRO A 177 -0.66 -8.78 7.30
C PRO A 177 0.82 -8.63 6.93
N LEU A 178 1.13 -8.92 5.68
CA LEU A 178 2.46 -8.63 5.14
C LEU A 178 2.66 -7.12 4.99
N ARG A 179 3.88 -6.65 5.20
CA ARG A 179 4.26 -5.32 4.71
C ARG A 179 4.12 -5.27 3.20
N HIS A 180 3.62 -4.17 2.71
CA HIS A 180 3.32 -3.98 1.29
C HIS A 180 4.48 -4.35 0.36
N GLY A 181 5.70 -3.89 0.67
CA GLY A 181 6.90 -4.21 -0.12
C GLY A 181 7.19 -5.71 -0.19
N HIS A 182 6.91 -6.47 0.87
CA HIS A 182 7.06 -7.93 0.86
C HIS A 182 5.98 -8.61 0.05
N ALA A 183 4.73 -8.16 0.15
CA ALA A 183 3.64 -8.72 -0.65
C ALA A 183 3.89 -8.52 -2.15
N ILE A 184 4.28 -7.30 -2.56
CA ILE A 184 4.58 -7.02 -3.97
C ILE A 184 5.85 -7.71 -4.45
N SER A 185 6.87 -7.90 -3.61
CA SER A 185 8.10 -8.60 -4.01
C SER A 185 7.87 -10.10 -4.24
N ILE A 186 6.97 -10.75 -3.50
CA ILE A 186 6.53 -12.12 -3.76
C ILE A 186 5.86 -12.22 -5.14
N ASP A 187 4.91 -11.32 -5.41
CA ASP A 187 4.23 -11.24 -6.71
C ASP A 187 5.23 -10.96 -7.85
N MET A 188 6.15 -10.00 -7.67
CA MET A 188 7.18 -9.68 -8.66
C MET A 188 8.13 -10.84 -8.93
N ALA A 189 8.56 -11.57 -7.90
CA ALA A 189 9.47 -12.71 -8.04
C ALA A 189 8.78 -13.88 -8.77
N TYR A 190 7.53 -14.15 -8.44
CA TYR A 190 6.70 -15.11 -9.17
C TYR A 190 6.47 -14.67 -10.63
N SER A 191 6.08 -13.42 -10.84
CA SER A 191 5.87 -12.84 -12.18
C SER A 191 7.13 -12.89 -13.04
N ALA A 192 8.32 -12.64 -12.46
CA ALA A 192 9.61 -12.80 -13.13
C ALA A 192 9.87 -14.26 -13.54
N THR A 193 9.48 -15.23 -12.70
CA THR A 193 9.59 -16.65 -13.03
C THR A 193 8.64 -17.04 -14.18
N LEU A 194 7.43 -16.51 -14.18
CA LEU A 194 6.46 -16.68 -15.28
C LEU A 194 7.01 -16.06 -16.58
N ALA A 195 7.53 -14.85 -16.54
CA ALA A 195 8.15 -14.18 -17.69
C ALA A 195 9.35 -14.96 -18.22
N ASN A 196 10.21 -15.51 -17.36
CA ASN A 196 11.33 -16.35 -17.76
C ASN A 196 10.85 -17.68 -18.37
N SER A 197 9.76 -18.28 -17.87
CA SER A 197 9.18 -19.49 -18.47
C SER A 197 8.70 -19.23 -19.91
N ARG A 198 8.20 -18.02 -20.19
CA ARG A 198 7.81 -17.55 -21.53
C ARG A 198 8.98 -17.02 -22.37
N LYS A 199 10.22 -17.05 -21.88
CA LYS A 199 11.41 -16.50 -22.57
C LYS A 199 11.36 -14.98 -22.79
N LEU A 200 10.56 -14.28 -22.01
CA LEU A 200 10.51 -12.81 -21.97
C LEU A 200 11.66 -12.21 -21.16
N LEU A 201 12.16 -12.97 -20.18
CA LEU A 201 13.41 -12.71 -19.45
C LEU A 201 14.39 -13.84 -19.74
N SER A 202 15.67 -13.50 -19.92
CA SER A 202 16.75 -14.46 -19.92
C SER A 202 16.94 -15.08 -18.54
N ASP A 203 17.61 -16.24 -18.46
CA ASP A 203 17.95 -16.89 -17.20
C ASP A 203 18.88 -16.02 -16.34
N GLU A 204 19.72 -15.19 -16.95
CA GLU A 204 20.58 -14.24 -16.26
C GLU A 204 19.77 -13.11 -15.61
N GLU A 205 18.89 -12.46 -16.37
CA GLU A 205 18.04 -11.37 -15.86
C GLU A 205 17.10 -11.87 -14.76
N HIS A 206 16.50 -13.03 -14.94
CA HIS A 206 15.67 -13.66 -13.92
C HIS A 206 16.45 -13.86 -12.61
N ARG A 207 17.65 -14.46 -12.69
CA ARG A 207 18.52 -14.63 -11.51
C ARG A 207 18.94 -13.29 -10.89
N ARG A 208 19.19 -12.26 -11.69
CA ARG A 208 19.53 -10.92 -11.17
C ARG A 208 18.39 -10.32 -10.36
N ILE A 209 17.15 -10.40 -10.86
CA ILE A 209 15.97 -9.93 -10.14
C ILE A 209 15.82 -10.67 -8.81
N LEU A 210 15.83 -11.99 -8.81
CA LEU A 210 15.70 -12.79 -7.60
C LEU A 210 16.81 -12.54 -6.59
N LYS A 211 18.08 -12.44 -7.06
CA LYS A 211 19.21 -12.11 -6.19
C LYS A 211 19.07 -10.73 -5.56
N LEU A 212 18.56 -9.75 -6.29
CA LEU A 212 18.35 -8.40 -5.76
C LEU A 212 17.32 -8.40 -4.64
N PHE A 213 16.17 -9.10 -4.79
CA PHE A 213 15.21 -9.27 -3.72
C PHE A 213 15.81 -9.97 -2.49
N SER A 214 16.55 -11.08 -2.72
CA SER A 214 17.18 -11.83 -1.63
C SER A 214 18.19 -11.00 -0.85
N ARG A 215 19.06 -10.23 -1.53
CA ARG A 215 20.05 -9.34 -0.94
C ARG A 215 19.40 -8.18 -0.20
N ALA A 216 18.29 -7.66 -0.72
CA ALA A 216 17.50 -6.64 -0.05
C ALA A 216 16.77 -7.17 1.19
N GLY A 217 16.76 -8.48 1.44
CA GLY A 217 15.99 -9.10 2.53
C GLY A 217 14.48 -9.08 2.29
N LEU A 218 14.03 -8.89 1.05
CA LEU A 218 12.63 -8.93 0.64
C LEU A 218 12.15 -10.37 0.45
N SER A 219 10.88 -10.62 0.75
CA SER A 219 10.26 -11.93 0.50
C SER A 219 10.08 -12.17 -0.98
N MET A 220 10.39 -13.37 -1.42
CA MET A 220 10.16 -13.83 -2.79
C MET A 220 9.14 -14.96 -2.84
N ASP A 221 8.85 -15.60 -1.71
CA ASP A 221 7.80 -16.61 -1.55
C ASP A 221 7.18 -16.51 -0.16
N HIS A 222 6.01 -17.12 -0.02
CA HIS A 222 5.29 -17.25 1.23
C HIS A 222 4.46 -18.54 1.19
N HIS A 223 4.30 -19.23 2.33
CA HIS A 223 3.59 -20.50 2.37
C HIS A 223 2.12 -20.40 1.95
N GLN A 224 1.48 -19.25 2.17
CA GLN A 224 0.11 -18.98 1.72
C GLN A 224 0.03 -18.32 0.33
N PHE A 225 1.14 -18.14 -0.39
CA PHE A 225 1.13 -17.80 -1.80
C PHE A 225 1.08 -19.09 -2.61
N ASP A 226 -0.13 -19.55 -2.88
CA ASP A 226 -0.46 -20.88 -3.41
C ASP A 226 -1.41 -20.81 -4.61
N GLU A 227 -1.83 -21.97 -5.09
CA GLU A 227 -2.74 -22.09 -6.23
C GLU A 227 -4.09 -21.42 -5.97
N GLU A 228 -4.62 -21.52 -4.73
CA GLU A 228 -5.90 -20.92 -4.37
C GLU A 228 -5.84 -19.41 -4.47
N ILE A 229 -4.76 -18.78 -3.96
CA ILE A 229 -4.55 -17.34 -4.07
C ILE A 229 -4.41 -16.90 -5.52
N LEU A 230 -3.68 -17.63 -6.36
CA LEU A 230 -3.54 -17.30 -7.78
C LEU A 230 -4.90 -17.31 -8.49
N VAL A 231 -5.71 -18.35 -8.28
CA VAL A 231 -7.03 -18.48 -8.89
C VAL A 231 -7.98 -17.37 -8.39
N LYS A 232 -8.04 -17.16 -7.07
CA LYS A 232 -8.91 -16.16 -6.43
C LYS A 232 -8.57 -14.74 -6.90
N ALA A 233 -7.28 -14.38 -6.91
CA ALA A 233 -6.83 -13.07 -7.32
C ALA A 233 -7.04 -12.83 -8.82
N THR A 234 -6.76 -13.83 -9.66
CA THR A 234 -7.02 -13.77 -11.10
C THR A 234 -8.50 -13.54 -11.39
N ALA A 235 -9.39 -14.29 -10.73
CA ALA A 235 -10.83 -14.12 -10.88
C ALA A 235 -11.32 -12.72 -10.47
N ALA A 236 -10.74 -12.13 -9.41
CA ALA A 236 -11.03 -10.77 -8.98
C ALA A 236 -10.58 -9.73 -10.01
N ILE A 237 -9.39 -9.91 -10.59
CA ILE A 237 -8.84 -9.01 -11.62
C ILE A 237 -9.70 -9.02 -12.88
N LEU A 238 -10.05 -10.21 -13.38
CA LEU A 238 -10.86 -10.34 -14.59
C LEU A 238 -12.21 -9.62 -14.46
N LYS A 239 -12.79 -9.55 -13.27
CA LYS A 239 -14.02 -8.78 -13.00
C LYS A 239 -13.83 -7.27 -13.05
N THR A 240 -12.63 -6.77 -12.76
CA THR A 240 -12.36 -5.35 -12.60
C THR A 240 -11.56 -4.72 -13.73
N ARG A 241 -10.99 -5.55 -14.64
CA ARG A 241 -10.12 -5.11 -15.75
C ARG A 241 -10.60 -5.61 -17.10
N ASP A 242 -11.88 -5.42 -17.42
CA ASP A 242 -12.49 -5.74 -18.72
C ASP A 242 -12.27 -7.19 -19.21
N GLY A 243 -12.20 -8.14 -18.26
CA GLY A 243 -11.95 -9.55 -18.56
C GLY A 243 -10.51 -9.89 -18.95
N LEU A 244 -9.57 -8.96 -18.81
CA LEU A 244 -8.15 -9.16 -19.11
C LEU A 244 -7.30 -9.19 -17.84
N LEU A 245 -6.29 -10.07 -17.79
CA LEU A 245 -5.39 -10.20 -16.64
C LEU A 245 -4.49 -8.97 -16.47
N ARG A 246 -3.96 -8.44 -17.60
CA ARG A 246 -3.10 -7.24 -17.65
C ARG A 246 -1.93 -7.34 -16.65
N ALA A 247 -1.35 -8.54 -16.51
CA ALA A 247 -0.20 -8.76 -15.64
C ALA A 247 1.04 -8.09 -16.26
N ALA A 248 1.52 -7.04 -15.64
CA ALA A 248 2.75 -6.36 -16.04
C ALA A 248 3.95 -7.23 -15.64
N VAL A 249 4.88 -7.46 -16.57
CA VAL A 249 6.12 -8.20 -16.33
C VAL A 249 7.29 -7.56 -17.06
N PRO A 250 8.52 -7.62 -16.51
CA PRO A 250 9.69 -7.11 -17.20
C PRO A 250 10.02 -7.94 -18.44
N SER A 251 10.43 -7.26 -19.55
CA SER A 251 10.81 -7.92 -20.81
C SER A 251 11.57 -6.97 -21.74
N PRO A 252 12.90 -6.91 -21.73
CA PRO A 252 13.84 -7.29 -20.67
C PRO A 252 13.76 -6.37 -19.44
N ILE A 253 14.71 -6.49 -18.48
CA ILE A 253 14.81 -5.53 -17.37
C ILE A 253 14.91 -4.10 -17.91
N GLY A 254 14.10 -3.18 -17.36
CA GLY A 254 13.98 -1.80 -17.81
C GLY A 254 12.89 -1.57 -18.87
N SER A 255 12.15 -2.60 -19.23
CA SER A 255 11.05 -2.61 -20.20
C SER A 255 9.92 -3.51 -19.72
N CYS A 256 8.68 -3.28 -20.15
CA CYS A 256 7.50 -3.96 -19.66
C CYS A 256 6.61 -4.47 -20.80
N VAL A 257 6.03 -5.65 -20.60
CA VAL A 257 4.91 -6.18 -21.40
C VAL A 257 3.76 -6.60 -20.51
N PHE A 258 2.56 -6.74 -21.10
CA PHE A 258 1.35 -7.12 -20.37
C PHE A 258 0.87 -8.50 -20.82
N LEU A 259 0.70 -9.42 -19.89
CA LEU A 259 0.22 -10.76 -20.16
C LEU A 259 -1.30 -10.82 -19.95
N ASN A 260 -2.02 -11.25 -20.96
CA ASN A 260 -3.48 -11.39 -20.94
C ASN A 260 -3.95 -12.82 -21.19
N ASP A 261 -3.06 -13.69 -21.66
CA ASP A 261 -3.33 -15.03 -22.18
C ASP A 261 -2.77 -16.15 -21.28
N VAL A 262 -2.54 -15.85 -20.00
CA VAL A 262 -1.99 -16.83 -19.04
C VAL A 262 -3.09 -17.76 -18.59
N SER A 263 -2.97 -19.06 -18.92
CA SER A 263 -3.90 -20.09 -18.45
C SER A 263 -3.64 -20.46 -16.99
N GLU A 264 -4.66 -20.95 -16.30
CA GLU A 264 -4.52 -21.49 -14.92
C GLU A 264 -3.44 -22.57 -14.84
N LYS A 265 -3.42 -23.50 -15.81
CA LYS A 265 -2.39 -24.55 -15.89
C LYS A 265 -0.97 -23.99 -15.95
N GLU A 266 -0.78 -22.91 -16.71
CA GLU A 266 0.51 -22.22 -16.83
C GLU A 266 0.89 -21.50 -15.53
N MET A 267 -0.07 -20.82 -14.89
CA MET A 267 0.15 -20.17 -13.60
C MET A 267 0.59 -21.15 -12.54
N VAL A 268 -0.09 -22.30 -12.44
CA VAL A 268 0.26 -23.35 -11.48
C VAL A 268 1.62 -23.98 -11.78
N ALA A 269 1.91 -24.25 -13.04
CA ALA A 269 3.23 -24.78 -13.43
C ALA A 269 4.37 -23.79 -13.12
N ALA A 270 4.15 -22.48 -13.33
CA ALA A 270 5.10 -21.44 -12.98
C ALA A 270 5.26 -21.32 -11.45
N LEU A 271 4.18 -21.48 -10.67
CA LEU A 271 4.23 -21.46 -9.21
C LEU A 271 5.07 -22.64 -8.68
N HIS A 272 4.85 -23.85 -9.15
CA HIS A 272 5.61 -25.02 -8.72
C HIS A 272 7.11 -24.84 -9.05
N ARG A 273 7.42 -24.37 -10.29
CA ARG A 273 8.78 -24.05 -10.67
C ARG A 273 9.40 -22.98 -9.76
N HIS A 274 8.62 -21.94 -9.46
CA HIS A 274 9.05 -20.84 -8.58
C HIS A 274 9.40 -21.35 -7.18
N LYS A 275 8.52 -22.16 -6.57
CA LYS A 275 8.77 -22.75 -5.25
C LYS A 275 9.98 -23.67 -5.21
N GLU A 276 10.26 -24.41 -6.29
CA GLU A 276 11.50 -25.19 -6.39
C GLU A 276 12.75 -24.28 -6.43
N ILE A 277 12.72 -23.20 -7.20
CA ILE A 277 13.80 -22.21 -7.26
C ILE A 277 14.03 -21.56 -5.89
N MET A 278 12.98 -21.27 -5.14
CA MET A 278 13.08 -20.63 -3.83
C MET A 278 13.85 -21.46 -2.80
N LYS A 279 13.90 -22.79 -2.95
CA LYS A 279 14.72 -23.69 -2.09
C LYS A 279 16.22 -23.40 -2.18
N GLU A 280 16.68 -22.77 -3.27
CA GLU A 280 18.06 -22.36 -3.47
C GLU A 280 18.42 -21.04 -2.74
N TYR A 281 17.42 -20.31 -2.22
CA TYR A 281 17.59 -19.03 -1.56
C TYR A 281 17.50 -19.15 -0.04
N PRO A 282 18.13 -18.23 0.72
CA PRO A 282 18.03 -18.19 2.17
C PRO A 282 16.56 -18.24 2.63
N ARG A 283 16.28 -19.04 3.66
CA ARG A 283 14.92 -19.19 4.25
C ARG A 283 13.85 -19.58 3.22
N ASN A 284 14.22 -20.29 2.16
CA ASN A 284 13.33 -20.64 1.06
C ASN A 284 12.63 -19.42 0.43
N GLY A 285 13.32 -18.30 0.35
CA GLY A 285 12.79 -17.07 -0.22
C GLY A 285 12.01 -16.19 0.76
N GLU A 286 11.90 -16.55 2.03
CA GLU A 286 11.31 -15.65 3.04
C GLU A 286 12.21 -14.45 3.32
N GLY A 287 11.59 -13.27 3.44
CA GLY A 287 12.28 -12.02 3.73
C GLY A 287 12.57 -11.80 5.21
N LEU A 288 13.17 -10.66 5.50
CA LEU A 288 13.38 -10.15 6.85
C LEU A 288 12.25 -9.16 7.18
N ASP A 289 11.74 -9.19 8.41
CA ASP A 289 10.72 -8.22 8.86
C ASP A 289 9.48 -8.15 7.93
N ALA A 290 8.99 -9.30 7.46
CA ALA A 290 7.97 -9.37 6.43
C ALA A 290 6.58 -8.90 6.90
N TYR A 291 6.29 -8.97 8.19
CA TYR A 291 4.97 -8.69 8.74
C TYR A 291 4.87 -7.30 9.35
N VAL A 292 3.65 -6.75 9.30
CA VAL A 292 3.32 -5.45 9.91
C VAL A 292 3.55 -5.51 11.44
N ASP A 293 4.13 -4.47 11.99
CA ASP A 293 4.31 -4.30 13.44
C ASP A 293 4.01 -2.86 13.88
N SER A 294 4.31 -2.52 15.12
CA SER A 294 4.08 -1.18 15.68
C SER A 294 4.81 -0.07 14.93
N SER A 295 5.88 -0.37 14.20
CA SER A 295 6.62 0.64 13.41
C SER A 295 5.86 1.08 12.16
N ASP A 296 4.92 0.28 11.66
CA ASP A 296 4.09 0.60 10.49
C ASP A 296 2.98 1.59 10.83
N THR A 297 2.44 1.50 12.04
CA THR A 297 1.29 2.30 12.49
C THR A 297 1.69 3.43 13.45
N GLY A 298 2.89 3.39 14.01
CA GLY A 298 3.28 4.23 15.13
C GLY A 298 2.55 3.91 16.43
N TYR A 299 1.78 2.82 16.43
CA TYR A 299 1.03 2.35 17.60
C TYR A 299 1.88 1.31 18.34
N THR A 300 2.21 1.57 19.60
CA THR A 300 2.82 0.58 20.47
C THR A 300 1.77 0.07 21.45
N GLU A 301 1.75 -1.23 21.76
CA GLU A 301 0.81 -1.81 22.74
C GLU A 301 0.84 -1.11 24.10
N ASN A 302 1.95 -0.42 24.41
CA ASN A 302 2.13 0.39 25.61
C ASN A 302 1.93 1.89 25.38
N ALA A 303 1.56 2.33 24.16
CA ALA A 303 1.22 3.73 23.93
C ALA A 303 -0.17 3.98 24.50
N LYS A 304 -0.24 4.73 25.61
CA LYS A 304 -1.51 5.25 26.12
C LYS A 304 -2.28 5.88 24.96
N SER A 305 -3.56 5.59 24.88
CA SER A 305 -4.41 6.18 23.86
C SER A 305 -4.32 7.70 23.88
N THR A 306 -4.61 8.35 22.77
CA THR A 306 -4.60 9.82 22.71
C THR A 306 -5.55 10.42 23.76
N GLU A 307 -6.66 9.73 24.06
CA GLU A 307 -7.57 10.10 25.13
C GLU A 307 -6.91 10.00 26.52
N GLU A 308 -6.20 8.91 26.80
CA GLU A 308 -5.47 8.75 28.07
C GLU A 308 -4.37 9.80 28.24
N LYS A 309 -3.64 10.14 27.15
CA LYS A 309 -2.64 11.23 27.17
C LYS A 309 -3.28 12.59 27.40
N LEU A 310 -4.40 12.88 26.74
CA LEU A 310 -5.15 14.13 26.94
C LEU A 310 -5.72 14.22 28.36
N VAL A 311 -6.18 13.12 28.93
CA VAL A 311 -6.67 13.05 30.31
C VAL A 311 -5.51 13.27 31.29
N GLU A 312 -4.35 12.68 31.07
CA GLU A 312 -3.15 12.90 31.89
C GLU A 312 -2.62 14.34 31.78
N GLU A 313 -2.57 14.90 30.57
CA GLU A 313 -2.19 16.31 30.36
C GLU A 313 -3.18 17.27 31.04
N ALA A 314 -4.47 16.98 30.96
CA ALA A 314 -5.49 17.76 31.65
C ALA A 314 -5.37 17.63 33.17
N ALA A 315 -5.10 16.43 33.69
CA ALA A 315 -4.85 16.18 35.12
C ALA A 315 -3.55 16.84 35.59
N ALA A 316 -2.47 16.81 34.79
CA ALA A 316 -1.22 17.48 35.11
C ALA A 316 -1.38 19.02 35.11
N LYS A 317 -2.13 19.59 34.19
CA LYS A 317 -2.48 21.02 34.18
C LYS A 317 -3.39 21.42 35.32
N ALA A 318 -4.28 20.55 35.78
CA ALA A 318 -5.15 20.77 36.92
C ALA A 318 -4.38 20.63 38.28
N GLY A 319 -3.31 19.83 38.31
CA GLY A 319 -2.46 19.65 39.49
C GLY A 319 -1.45 20.77 39.76
N THR A 320 -1.24 21.71 38.82
CA THR A 320 -0.31 22.84 38.94
C THR A 320 -0.94 24.14 39.47
N VAL A 321 -2.22 24.09 39.90
CA VAL A 321 -2.84 25.23 40.60
C VAL A 321 -2.73 24.97 42.09
N ASP A 322 -1.56 25.21 42.68
CA ASP A 322 -1.35 25.31 44.11
C ASP A 322 -1.99 26.60 44.63
N GLY A 323 -2.86 26.43 45.60
CA GLY A 323 -3.24 27.53 46.47
C GLY A 323 -4.72 27.92 46.57
N VAL A 324 -5.68 26.97 46.67
CA VAL A 324 -6.98 27.28 47.29
C VAL A 324 -7.44 26.13 48.17
N GLN A 325 -7.76 26.48 49.44
CA GLN A 325 -8.16 25.63 50.52
C GLN A 325 -9.25 24.60 50.20
N LYS A 326 -9.03 23.38 50.68
CA LYS A 326 -10.06 22.32 50.80
C LYS A 326 -11.23 22.81 51.65
N ASN A 327 -12.36 23.08 51.06
CA ASN A 327 -13.65 23.02 51.75
C ASN A 327 -14.46 21.87 51.21
N GLY A 328 -14.81 20.97 52.10
CA GLY A 328 -15.44 19.69 51.83
C GLY A 328 -16.82 19.80 51.18
N ILE A 329 -17.00 19.01 50.15
CA ILE A 329 -18.34 18.67 49.65
C ILE A 329 -18.55 17.17 49.91
N LYS A 330 -19.60 16.88 50.69
CA LYS A 330 -20.07 15.55 51.02
C LYS A 330 -20.45 14.77 49.78
N GLN A 331 -19.94 13.56 49.65
CA GLN A 331 -20.44 12.57 48.69
C GLN A 331 -21.90 12.22 49.03
N ASN A 332 -22.80 12.50 48.10
CA ASN A 332 -24.13 11.86 48.10
C ASN A 332 -24.06 10.65 47.16
N GLY A 333 -24.15 9.48 47.76
CA GLY A 333 -24.27 8.22 47.04
C GLY A 333 -25.58 8.13 46.28
N LEU A 334 -25.50 7.83 45.03
CA LEU A 334 -26.64 7.39 44.22
C LEU A 334 -26.61 5.87 44.10
N ASN A 335 -27.54 5.25 44.82
CA ASN A 335 -27.94 3.85 44.71
C ASN A 335 -28.63 3.65 43.38
N THR A 336 -28.10 2.83 42.47
CA THR A 336 -28.84 2.32 41.34
C THR A 336 -29.38 0.94 41.65
N ASN A 337 -30.67 0.91 42.05
CA ASN A 337 -31.45 -0.33 42.08
C ASN A 337 -31.89 -0.66 40.65
N GLY A 338 -31.60 -1.91 40.24
CA GLY A 338 -32.11 -2.47 39.00
C GLY A 338 -33.63 -2.67 39.00
N ASN A 339 -34.23 -2.40 37.89
CA ASN A 339 -35.56 -2.95 37.56
C ASN A 339 -35.56 -3.36 36.09
N GLY A 340 -35.77 -4.66 35.91
CA GLY A 340 -35.98 -5.26 34.59
C GLY A 340 -37.33 -4.85 34.01
N VAL A 341 -37.33 -4.51 32.74
CA VAL A 341 -38.54 -4.34 31.95
C VAL A 341 -38.67 -5.50 30.98
N LYS A 342 -39.72 -6.30 31.20
CA LYS A 342 -40.20 -7.32 30.25
C LYS A 342 -40.91 -6.62 29.10
N THR A 343 -40.50 -6.88 27.86
CA THR A 343 -41.28 -6.46 26.69
C THR A 343 -42.21 -7.61 26.27
N ASN A 344 -43.50 -7.34 26.35
CA ASN A 344 -44.56 -8.14 25.75
C ASN A 344 -44.66 -7.81 24.26
N GLY A 345 -44.68 -8.86 23.43
CA GLY A 345 -45.04 -8.74 22.03
C GLY A 345 -46.51 -8.52 21.82
N ASN A 346 -46.86 -7.72 20.83
CA ASN A 346 -48.15 -7.82 20.16
C ASN A 346 -47.93 -7.57 18.66
N GLY A 347 -48.31 -8.57 17.89
CA GLY A 347 -48.38 -8.51 16.45
C GLY A 347 -49.61 -7.69 15.99
N VAL A 348 -49.50 -7.03 14.86
CA VAL A 348 -50.61 -6.56 14.07
C VAL A 348 -50.46 -6.96 12.62
N HIS A 349 -51.48 -7.65 12.15
CA HIS A 349 -51.73 -8.09 10.78
C HIS A 349 -52.12 -6.96 9.83
N GLY A 350 -51.77 -7.13 8.55
CA GLY A 350 -52.69 -6.87 7.44
C GLY A 350 -52.41 -5.60 6.64
N ASN A 351 -52.16 -5.62 5.40
CA ASN A 351 -53.01 -5.85 4.24
C ASN A 351 -52.20 -5.51 2.97
N GLY A 352 -52.27 -6.38 2.00
CA GLY A 352 -51.76 -6.13 0.65
C GLY A 352 -52.74 -5.25 -0.14
N VAL A 353 -52.18 -4.54 -1.12
CA VAL A 353 -52.93 -4.04 -2.28
C VAL A 353 -52.12 -4.27 -3.54
N ASN A 354 -52.72 -4.99 -4.46
CA ASN A 354 -52.36 -5.18 -5.87
C ASN A 354 -52.53 -3.89 -6.65
N GLY A 355 -51.73 -3.69 -7.70
CA GLY A 355 -52.03 -2.65 -8.70
C GLY A 355 -51.01 -2.62 -9.85
N HIS A 356 -51.30 -3.45 -10.82
CA HIS A 356 -51.22 -3.34 -12.29
C HIS A 356 -50.14 -2.53 -12.99
N ALA A 357 -49.56 -3.23 -13.96
CA ALA A 357 -48.77 -2.79 -15.11
C ALA A 357 -49.44 -1.76 -15.99
N ASN A 358 -48.67 -0.87 -16.61
CA ASN A 358 -48.83 -0.56 -18.02
C ASN A 358 -47.53 0.02 -18.60
N GLY A 359 -47.11 -0.61 -19.71
CA GLY A 359 -46.01 -0.16 -20.51
C GLY A 359 -46.37 1.02 -21.43
N ASN A 360 -45.37 1.74 -21.85
CA ASN A 360 -45.36 2.34 -23.19
C ASN A 360 -43.90 2.65 -23.54
N GLY A 361 -43.45 2.05 -24.64
CA GLY A 361 -42.22 2.38 -25.27
C GLY A 361 -42.31 3.67 -26.10
N VAL A 362 -41.20 4.35 -26.20
CA VAL A 362 -41.00 5.31 -27.29
C VAL A 362 -39.51 5.22 -27.72
N ASN A 363 -39.36 4.94 -29.01
CA ASN A 363 -38.16 5.07 -29.82
C ASN A 363 -37.64 6.49 -29.94
N GLY A 364 -36.32 6.67 -30.11
CA GLY A 364 -35.89 7.99 -30.58
C GLY A 364 -34.35 8.18 -30.65
N LYS A 365 -33.75 7.71 -31.72
CA LYS A 365 -32.68 8.32 -32.55
C LYS A 365 -31.40 8.89 -31.89
N ALA A 366 -30.30 8.36 -32.38
CA ALA A 366 -28.95 8.92 -32.37
C ALA A 366 -28.88 10.29 -33.10
N VAL A 367 -28.04 11.18 -32.57
CA VAL A 367 -27.43 12.29 -33.30
C VAL A 367 -25.97 12.41 -32.87
N HIS A 368 -25.10 12.38 -33.91
CA HIS A 368 -23.68 12.70 -33.84
C HIS A 368 -23.45 14.20 -33.56
N ALA A 369 -22.49 14.51 -32.73
CA ALA A 369 -21.45 15.53 -32.94
C ALA A 369 -20.32 15.28 -31.94
#